data_53465743b81f068dda659111ff9bcb47
#
_entry.id   53465743b81f068dda659111ff9bcb47
#
_cell.length_a   1.000
_cell.length_b   1.000
_cell.length_c   1.000
_cell.angle_alpha   90.00
_cell.angle_beta   90.00
_cell.angle_gamma   90.00
#
_symmetry.space_group_name_H-M   'P 1'
#
loop_
_entity.id
_entity.type
_entity.pdbx_description
1 polymer ?
#
loop_
_entity_poly.entity_id
_entity_poly.type
_entity_poly.pdbx_seq_one_letter_code
_entity_poly.pdbx_strand_id
1 'polypeptide(L)'
;FEAKQAYKNTYNKKLEHIVFHRDGINREDIDLLKEITNSLEIKFDYVEVTKNINRRMAMLEKSDENYNHRDKENKKWITEIGMCLKKENEAYLITTNPSENMGMARPLRIKKVYGNQNMDDIVKDIYKLSFMHIGSIMKSRLPITTHYADLSSIYSHRELMPKSVDNNILHFI
;
A
#
# COMPACT_ATOMS: atom_id res chain seq x y z
N PHE A 1 6.00 17.35 -13.31
CA PHE A 1 6.27 18.81 -13.13
C PHE A 1 5.22 19.44 -12.21
N GLU A 2 3.96 19.22 -12.47
CA GLU A 2 2.81 19.79 -11.73
C GLU A 2 2.82 19.42 -10.24
N ALA A 3 3.05 18.16 -9.89
CA ALA A 3 3.10 17.71 -8.50
C ALA A 3 4.20 18.43 -7.68
N LYS A 4 5.35 18.71 -8.27
CA LYS A 4 6.44 19.48 -7.65
C LYS A 4 6.01 20.91 -7.37
N GLN A 5 5.31 21.53 -8.33
CA GLN A 5 4.81 22.89 -8.18
C GLN A 5 3.68 22.99 -7.15
N ALA A 6 2.73 22.04 -7.20
CA ALA A 6 1.63 21.94 -6.23
C ALA A 6 2.16 21.77 -4.80
N TYR A 7 3.13 20.88 -4.60
CA TYR A 7 3.76 20.69 -3.29
C TYR A 7 4.44 21.96 -2.77
N LYS A 8 5.20 22.65 -3.64
CA LYS A 8 5.85 23.92 -3.28
C LYS A 8 4.81 24.99 -2.91
N ASN A 9 3.72 25.10 -3.67
CA ASN A 9 2.68 26.09 -3.41
C ASN A 9 1.94 25.81 -2.09
N THR A 10 1.67 24.54 -1.77
CA THR A 10 0.93 24.14 -0.58
C THR A 10 1.77 24.24 0.70
N TYR A 11 3.01 23.76 0.65
CA TYR A 11 3.84 23.62 1.85
C TYR A 11 4.98 24.63 1.94
N ASN A 12 5.18 25.46 0.93
CA ASN A 12 6.33 26.39 0.80
C ASN A 12 7.69 25.69 0.99
N LYS A 13 7.79 24.44 0.53
CA LYS A 13 9.00 23.60 0.65
C LYS A 13 9.35 23.00 -0.70
N LYS A 14 10.65 22.72 -0.90
CA LYS A 14 11.13 21.97 -2.07
C LYS A 14 10.72 20.49 -1.89
N LEU A 15 10.16 19.89 -2.93
CA LEU A 15 9.93 18.45 -2.97
C LEU A 15 11.27 17.76 -3.26
N GLU A 16 11.75 16.97 -2.32
CA GLU A 16 13.07 16.32 -2.40
C GLU A 16 12.98 14.80 -2.67
N HIS A 17 11.83 14.20 -2.32
CA HIS A 17 11.65 12.76 -2.43
C HIS A 17 10.20 12.40 -2.76
N ILE A 18 10.00 11.40 -3.62
CA ILE A 18 8.70 10.85 -4.02
C ILE A 18 8.73 9.34 -3.84
N VAL A 19 7.65 8.76 -3.32
CA VAL A 19 7.42 7.31 -3.31
C VAL A 19 6.30 6.98 -4.28
N PHE A 20 6.61 6.23 -5.32
CA PHE A 20 5.62 5.71 -6.26
C PHE A 20 5.03 4.41 -5.73
N HIS A 21 3.72 4.37 -5.54
CA HIS A 21 2.99 3.15 -5.22
C HIS A 21 2.31 2.61 -6.49
N ARG A 22 2.72 1.43 -6.92
CA ARG A 22 2.14 0.73 -8.05
C ARG A 22 1.15 -0.33 -7.58
N ASP A 23 -0.09 -0.30 -8.08
CA ASP A 23 -1.02 -1.42 -7.86
C ASP A 23 -0.62 -2.60 -8.76
N GLY A 24 -0.25 -3.71 -8.13
CA GLY A 24 0.19 -4.91 -8.82
C GLY A 24 1.68 -4.93 -9.17
N ILE A 25 2.02 -5.68 -10.20
CA ILE A 25 3.41 -5.91 -10.64
C ILE A 25 3.87 -4.74 -11.51
N ASN A 26 5.13 -4.35 -11.32
CA ASN A 26 5.78 -3.31 -12.13
C ASN A 26 5.76 -3.67 -13.63
N ARG A 27 5.36 -2.74 -14.45
CA ARG A 27 5.42 -2.80 -15.92
C ARG A 27 6.05 -1.53 -16.51
N GLU A 28 6.37 -0.56 -15.68
CA GLU A 28 6.94 0.72 -16.06
C GLU A 28 8.46 0.60 -16.23
N ASP A 29 9.01 1.45 -17.09
CA ASP A 29 10.45 1.59 -17.27
C ASP A 29 11.04 2.40 -16.12
N ILE A 30 11.74 1.71 -15.20
CA ILE A 30 12.39 2.34 -14.05
C ILE A 30 13.53 3.26 -14.49
N ASP A 31 14.22 2.98 -15.58
CA ASP A 31 15.33 3.80 -16.03
C ASP A 31 14.82 5.12 -16.61
N LEU A 32 13.70 5.10 -17.32
CA LEU A 32 13.02 6.34 -17.74
C LEU A 32 12.56 7.18 -16.53
N LEU A 33 12.04 6.54 -15.48
CA LEU A 33 11.67 7.25 -14.24
C LEU A 33 12.90 7.88 -13.56
N LYS A 34 14.06 7.21 -13.59
CA LYS A 34 15.31 7.77 -13.08
C LYS A 34 15.74 9.01 -13.86
N GLU A 35 15.68 8.96 -15.17
CA GLU A 35 16.02 10.12 -16.01
C GLU A 35 15.13 11.33 -15.71
N ILE A 36 13.81 11.12 -15.62
CA ILE A 36 12.85 12.18 -15.32
C ILE A 36 13.09 12.75 -13.92
N THR A 37 13.23 11.91 -12.89
CA THR A 37 13.40 12.36 -11.52
C THR A 37 14.75 13.04 -11.30
N ASN A 38 15.82 12.57 -11.96
CA ASN A 38 17.13 13.21 -11.94
C ASN A 38 17.07 14.61 -12.57
N SER A 39 16.37 14.78 -13.69
CA SER A 39 16.19 16.10 -14.33
C SER A 39 15.44 17.09 -13.43
N LEU A 40 14.62 16.59 -12.51
CA LEU A 40 13.88 17.39 -11.54
C LEU A 40 14.62 17.56 -10.19
N GLU A 41 15.79 16.95 -10.03
CA GLU A 41 16.55 16.88 -8.77
C GLU A 41 15.71 16.29 -7.61
N ILE A 42 14.93 15.24 -7.89
CA ILE A 42 14.07 14.57 -6.92
C ILE A 42 14.54 13.13 -6.76
N LYS A 43 14.74 12.68 -5.53
CA LYS A 43 14.94 11.25 -5.22
C LYS A 43 13.60 10.51 -5.30
N PHE A 44 13.65 9.21 -5.63
CA PHE A 44 12.42 8.43 -5.60
C PHE A 44 12.64 7.00 -5.13
N ASP A 45 11.58 6.43 -4.60
CA ASP A 45 11.42 5.00 -4.38
C ASP A 45 10.24 4.48 -5.21
N TYR A 46 10.34 3.24 -5.66
CA TYR A 46 9.29 2.57 -6.42
C TYR A 46 8.86 1.29 -5.72
N VAL A 47 7.58 1.22 -5.37
CA VAL A 47 7.01 0.18 -4.51
C VAL A 47 5.80 -0.46 -5.17
N GLU A 48 5.86 -1.76 -5.38
CA GLU A 48 4.70 -2.58 -5.78
C GLU A 48 3.83 -2.90 -4.56
N VAL A 49 2.53 -2.68 -4.67
CA VAL A 49 1.53 -3.08 -3.68
C VAL A 49 0.55 -4.04 -4.32
N THR A 50 0.61 -5.32 -3.97
CA THR A 50 -0.20 -6.37 -4.60
C THR A 50 -1.25 -6.91 -3.63
N LYS A 51 -2.53 -6.80 -4.01
CA LYS A 51 -3.69 -7.30 -3.23
C LYS A 51 -4.05 -8.77 -3.50
N ASN A 52 -3.74 -9.26 -4.69
CA ASN A 52 -4.14 -10.58 -5.14
C ASN A 52 -3.00 -11.59 -5.02
N ILE A 53 -2.78 -12.06 -3.80
CA ILE A 53 -1.80 -13.12 -3.52
C ILE A 53 -2.48 -14.36 -2.96
N ASN A 54 -1.97 -15.53 -3.32
CA ASN A 54 -2.50 -16.83 -2.85
C ASN A 54 -1.94 -17.23 -1.48
N ARG A 55 -1.52 -16.24 -0.67
CA ARG A 55 -0.97 -16.48 0.67
C ARG A 55 -1.96 -16.04 1.73
N ARG A 56 -1.92 -16.73 2.87
CA ARG A 56 -2.61 -16.36 4.10
C ARG A 56 -1.55 -16.12 5.16
N MET A 57 -1.86 -15.23 6.08
CA MET A 57 -0.97 -14.93 7.20
C MET A 57 -1.77 -14.97 8.50
N ALA A 58 -1.25 -15.71 9.45
CA ALA A 58 -1.76 -15.78 10.81
C ALA A 58 -0.58 -16.07 11.74
N MET A 59 -0.73 -15.73 13.01
CA MET A 59 0.20 -16.14 14.05
C MET A 59 -0.48 -17.10 15.02
N LEU A 60 0.32 -17.89 15.69
CA LEU A 60 -0.17 -18.73 16.78
C LEU A 60 -0.41 -17.83 17.99
N GLU A 61 -1.61 -17.89 18.56
CA GLU A 61 -1.88 -17.26 19.85
C GLU A 61 -0.95 -17.89 20.87
N LYS A 62 -0.20 -17.08 21.62
CA LYS A 62 0.58 -17.57 22.74
C LYS A 62 -0.44 -18.01 23.80
N SER A 63 -0.59 -19.33 23.99
CA SER A 63 -1.28 -19.84 25.16
C SER A 63 -0.43 -19.55 26.39
N ASP A 64 -1.07 -19.32 27.56
CA ASP A 64 -0.44 -19.08 28.81
C ASP A 64 0.66 -20.12 29.14
N GLU A 65 1.56 -19.78 30.07
CA GLU A 65 2.82 -20.48 30.42
C GLU A 65 2.73 -22.00 30.71
N ASN A 66 1.55 -22.57 30.70
CA ASN A 66 1.28 -24.02 30.93
C ASN A 66 1.07 -24.82 29.63
N TYR A 67 1.60 -24.37 28.51
CA TYR A 67 1.47 -25.06 27.24
C TYR A 67 2.21 -26.40 27.23
N ASN A 68 1.45 -27.49 27.39
CA ASN A 68 1.97 -28.83 27.16
C ASN A 68 1.99 -29.14 25.66
N HIS A 69 3.16 -29.47 25.13
CA HIS A 69 3.43 -29.81 23.71
C HIS A 69 2.53 -30.95 23.16
N ARG A 70 1.76 -31.62 24.02
CA ARG A 70 0.90 -32.75 23.62
C ARG A 70 -0.52 -32.36 23.22
N ASP A 71 -0.98 -31.17 23.58
CA ASP A 71 -2.33 -30.69 23.22
C ASP A 71 -2.31 -30.00 21.85
N LYS A 72 -2.25 -30.81 20.79
CA LYS A 72 -2.35 -30.30 19.40
C LYS A 72 -3.70 -29.65 19.06
N GLU A 73 -4.71 -29.84 19.88
CA GLU A 73 -6.10 -29.43 19.62
C GLU A 73 -6.40 -27.96 19.99
N ASN A 74 -5.57 -27.31 20.79
CA ASN A 74 -5.85 -25.96 21.29
C ASN A 74 -5.01 -24.83 20.63
N LYS A 75 -4.45 -25.09 19.45
CA LYS A 75 -3.72 -24.05 18.71
C LYS A 75 -4.69 -23.12 18.00
N LYS A 76 -4.90 -21.93 18.55
CA LYS A 76 -5.70 -20.90 17.90
C LYS A 76 -4.83 -20.04 17.00
N TRP A 77 -5.15 -20.02 15.73
CA TRP A 77 -4.53 -19.12 14.75
C TRP A 77 -5.28 -17.80 14.73
N ILE A 78 -4.58 -16.73 15.00
CA ILE A 78 -5.13 -15.38 14.98
C ILE A 78 -4.54 -14.54 13.87
N THR A 79 -5.33 -13.61 13.36
CA THR A 79 -4.92 -12.61 12.40
C THR A 79 -5.31 -11.24 12.92
N GLU A 80 -4.36 -10.35 13.04
CA GLU A 80 -4.59 -8.99 13.52
C GLU A 80 -4.19 -7.96 12.46
N ILE A 81 -4.91 -6.84 12.43
CA ILE A 81 -4.55 -5.69 11.61
C ILE A 81 -3.22 -5.13 12.11
N GLY A 82 -2.31 -4.85 11.16
CA GLY A 82 -0.95 -4.40 11.46
C GLY A 82 0.07 -5.53 11.55
N MET A 83 -0.34 -6.80 11.57
CA MET A 83 0.62 -7.90 11.45
C MET A 83 1.43 -7.75 10.18
N CYS A 84 2.75 -7.83 10.32
CA CYS A 84 3.69 -7.68 9.22
C CYS A 84 4.78 -8.75 9.28
N LEU A 85 4.96 -9.47 8.18
CA LEU A 85 6.12 -10.31 7.94
C LEU A 85 7.03 -9.60 6.95
N LYS A 86 8.22 -9.22 7.39
CA LYS A 86 9.17 -8.45 6.61
C LYS A 86 10.38 -9.29 6.20
N LYS A 87 10.82 -9.09 4.97
CA LYS A 87 12.08 -9.53 4.39
C LYS A 87 12.87 -8.31 3.94
N GLU A 88 14.04 -8.48 3.35
CA GLU A 88 14.91 -7.38 2.94
C GLU A 88 14.22 -6.32 2.07
N ASN A 89 13.63 -6.72 0.94
CA ASN A 89 12.95 -5.82 -0.01
C ASN A 89 11.46 -6.16 -0.20
N GLU A 90 10.89 -6.98 0.67
CA GLU A 90 9.53 -7.46 0.55
C GLU A 90 8.88 -7.56 1.93
N ALA A 91 7.60 -7.19 2.02
CA ALA A 91 6.80 -7.36 3.22
C ALA A 91 5.40 -7.88 2.90
N TYR A 92 4.79 -8.52 3.88
CA TYR A 92 3.40 -8.97 3.87
C TYR A 92 2.70 -8.32 5.04
N LEU A 93 1.72 -7.46 4.75
CA LEU A 93 1.04 -6.62 5.75
C LEU A 93 -0.45 -6.91 5.77
N ILE A 94 -1.01 -7.14 6.95
CA ILE A 94 -2.45 -7.23 7.17
C ILE A 94 -3.02 -5.83 7.43
N THR A 95 -3.86 -5.35 6.53
CA THR A 95 -4.54 -4.05 6.64
C THR A 95 -6.02 -4.18 6.99
N THR A 96 -6.62 -5.35 6.77
CA THR A 96 -8.02 -5.63 7.12
C THR A 96 -8.16 -7.05 7.66
N ASN A 97 -9.04 -7.23 8.63
CA ASN A 97 -9.47 -8.57 9.05
C ASN A 97 -10.71 -8.99 8.27
N PRO A 98 -10.77 -10.23 7.79
CA PRO A 98 -12.03 -10.79 7.31
C PRO A 98 -13.02 -10.92 8.50
N SER A 99 -14.30 -10.93 8.21
CA SER A 99 -15.31 -11.33 9.21
C SER A 99 -15.05 -12.76 9.68
N GLU A 100 -15.48 -13.10 10.88
CA GLU A 100 -15.21 -14.40 11.53
C GLU A 100 -15.47 -15.63 10.65
N ASN A 101 -16.42 -15.53 9.72
CA ASN A 101 -16.80 -16.63 8.82
C ASN A 101 -16.03 -16.65 7.47
N MET A 102 -15.10 -15.74 7.24
CA MET A 102 -14.37 -15.61 5.95
C MET A 102 -12.96 -16.21 5.94
N GLY A 103 -12.55 -16.84 7.02
CA GLY A 103 -11.23 -17.46 7.17
C GLY A 103 -10.09 -16.45 7.37
N MET A 104 -8.85 -16.90 7.16
CA MET A 104 -7.67 -16.07 7.41
C MET A 104 -7.55 -14.91 6.43
N ALA A 105 -7.07 -13.76 6.89
CA ALA A 105 -6.83 -12.58 6.08
C ALA A 105 -5.78 -12.84 4.99
N ARG A 106 -5.99 -12.19 3.86
CA ARG A 106 -4.99 -12.10 2.80
C ARG A 106 -4.16 -10.84 3.01
N PRO A 107 -2.85 -10.94 3.24
CA PRO A 107 -2.01 -9.77 3.39
C PRO A 107 -1.88 -9.01 2.07
N LEU A 108 -1.51 -7.74 2.15
CA LEU A 108 -0.89 -7.02 1.04
C LEU A 108 0.55 -7.49 0.91
N ARG A 109 1.01 -7.74 -0.30
CA ARG A 109 2.42 -7.89 -0.61
C ARG A 109 2.95 -6.53 -1.01
N ILE A 110 4.00 -6.08 -0.34
CA ILE A 110 4.70 -4.84 -0.58
C ILE A 110 6.11 -5.21 -1.02
N LYS A 111 6.53 -4.76 -2.19
CA LYS A 111 7.86 -5.05 -2.72
C LYS A 111 8.54 -3.75 -3.16
N LYS A 112 9.67 -3.43 -2.54
CA LYS A 112 10.52 -2.35 -3.00
C LYS A 112 11.28 -2.80 -4.23
N VAL A 113 11.03 -2.14 -5.37
CA VAL A 113 11.67 -2.43 -6.66
C VAL A 113 12.90 -1.57 -6.85
N TYR A 114 12.81 -0.31 -6.41
CA TYR A 114 13.89 0.66 -6.53
C TYR A 114 13.84 1.67 -5.37
N GLY A 115 15.00 2.24 -5.02
CA GLY A 115 15.15 3.30 -4.05
C GLY A 115 15.85 2.88 -2.76
N ASN A 116 16.07 3.86 -1.89
CA ASN A 116 16.90 3.70 -0.68
C ASN A 116 16.10 3.83 0.62
N GLN A 117 14.78 4.10 0.55
CA GLN A 117 13.94 4.20 1.75
C GLN A 117 13.96 2.88 2.52
N ASN A 118 13.96 2.96 3.84
CA ASN A 118 13.89 1.80 4.69
C ASN A 118 12.55 1.08 4.51
N MET A 119 12.57 -0.24 4.46
CA MET A 119 11.37 -1.06 4.31
C MET A 119 10.38 -0.86 5.48
N ASP A 120 10.85 -0.56 6.68
CA ASP A 120 10.01 -0.25 7.84
C ASP A 120 9.18 1.02 7.63
N ASP A 121 9.78 2.05 7.05
CA ASP A 121 9.09 3.32 6.77
C ASP A 121 8.07 3.14 5.64
N ILE A 122 8.44 2.42 4.58
CA ILE A 122 7.51 2.07 3.49
C ILE A 122 6.28 1.32 4.04
N VAL A 123 6.48 0.32 4.88
CA VAL A 123 5.39 -0.47 5.47
C VAL A 123 4.51 0.40 6.37
N LYS A 124 5.11 1.25 7.22
CA LYS A 124 4.36 2.19 8.08
C LYS A 124 3.51 3.17 7.28
N ASP A 125 4.07 3.71 6.20
CA ASP A 125 3.35 4.67 5.36
C ASP A 125 2.19 3.98 4.63
N ILE A 126 2.39 2.81 4.05
CA ILE A 126 1.33 2.02 3.42
C ILE A 126 0.25 1.64 4.45
N TYR A 127 0.64 1.27 5.68
CA TYR A 127 -0.30 0.98 6.75
C TYR A 127 -1.16 2.19 7.07
N LYS A 128 -0.56 3.37 7.31
CA LYS A 128 -1.29 4.61 7.59
C LYS A 128 -2.22 5.00 6.43
N LEU A 129 -1.71 4.96 5.19
CA LEU A 129 -2.47 5.29 3.99
C LEU A 129 -3.67 4.36 3.75
N SER A 130 -3.66 3.15 4.30
CA SER A 130 -4.81 2.22 4.24
C SER A 130 -6.01 2.65 5.09
N PHE A 131 -5.82 3.62 6.00
CA PHE A 131 -6.89 4.18 6.85
C PHE A 131 -7.37 5.56 6.39
N MET A 132 -6.79 6.12 5.33
CA MET A 132 -7.08 7.50 4.90
C MET A 132 -8.19 7.59 3.85
N HIS A 133 -8.92 6.53 3.57
CA HIS A 133 -10.00 6.58 2.59
C HIS A 133 -11.19 7.39 3.08
N ILE A 134 -11.53 8.47 2.36
CA ILE A 134 -12.56 9.44 2.75
C ILE A 134 -13.97 8.91 2.47
N GLY A 135 -14.15 8.10 1.44
CA GLY A 135 -15.46 7.65 0.94
C GLY A 135 -16.07 6.45 1.70
N SER A 136 -15.43 5.90 2.72
CA SER A 136 -15.93 4.74 3.45
C SER A 136 -15.53 4.74 4.91
N ILE A 137 -16.48 4.43 5.79
CA ILE A 137 -16.22 4.14 7.20
C ILE A 137 -15.47 2.81 7.34
N MET A 138 -15.59 1.93 6.36
CA MET A 138 -14.88 0.66 6.30
C MET A 138 -13.44 0.87 5.82
N LYS A 139 -12.49 0.27 6.54
CA LYS A 139 -11.07 0.33 6.19
C LYS A 139 -10.83 -0.22 4.78
N SER A 140 -10.18 0.56 3.92
CA SER A 140 -9.73 0.05 2.64
C SER A 140 -8.60 -0.96 2.86
N ARG A 141 -8.62 -2.07 2.10
CA ARG A 141 -7.49 -3.00 2.11
C ARG A 141 -6.24 -2.40 1.48
N LEU A 142 -6.42 -1.58 0.45
CA LEU A 142 -5.35 -0.88 -0.26
C LEU A 142 -5.03 0.47 0.41
N PRO A 143 -3.77 0.93 0.34
CA PRO A 143 -3.47 2.31 0.65
C PRO A 143 -4.20 3.25 -0.32
N ILE A 144 -4.61 4.41 0.17
CA ILE A 144 -5.41 5.38 -0.59
C ILE A 144 -4.79 5.73 -1.95
N THR A 145 -3.48 5.76 -2.05
CA THR A 145 -2.73 6.04 -3.27
C THR A 145 -3.03 5.04 -4.39
N THR A 146 -2.95 3.74 -4.11
CA THR A 146 -3.25 2.70 -5.11
C THR A 146 -4.75 2.51 -5.28
N HIS A 147 -5.56 2.73 -4.23
CA HIS A 147 -7.01 2.65 -4.32
C HIS A 147 -7.57 3.71 -5.26
N TYR A 148 -7.12 4.95 -5.15
CA TYR A 148 -7.57 6.02 -6.03
C TYR A 148 -7.03 5.87 -7.46
N ALA A 149 -5.81 5.37 -7.63
CA ALA A 149 -5.30 5.03 -8.95
C ALA A 149 -6.14 3.94 -9.65
N ASP A 150 -6.56 2.91 -8.90
CA ASP A 150 -7.44 1.84 -9.41
C ASP A 150 -8.81 2.40 -9.82
N LEU A 151 -9.43 3.24 -8.96
CA LEU A 151 -10.69 3.91 -9.29
C LEU A 151 -10.57 4.82 -10.51
N SER A 152 -9.55 5.66 -10.57
CA SER A 152 -9.30 6.55 -11.70
C SER A 152 -9.16 5.76 -13.01
N SER A 153 -8.44 4.64 -12.98
CA SER A 153 -8.29 3.74 -14.13
C SER A 153 -9.63 3.16 -14.59
N ILE A 154 -10.48 2.71 -13.64
CA ILE A 154 -11.81 2.17 -13.95
C ILE A 154 -12.70 3.25 -14.58
N TYR A 155 -12.72 4.46 -14.03
CA TYR A 155 -13.52 5.56 -14.57
C TYR A 155 -13.04 5.99 -15.96
N SER A 156 -11.73 6.05 -16.16
CA SER A 156 -11.14 6.34 -17.46
C SER A 156 -11.50 5.28 -18.51
N HIS A 157 -11.38 4.00 -18.15
CA HIS A 157 -11.72 2.89 -19.03
C HIS A 157 -13.20 2.87 -19.43
N ARG A 158 -14.08 3.32 -18.53
CA ARG A 158 -15.54 3.42 -18.76
C ARG A 158 -15.96 4.73 -19.42
N GLU A 159 -15.01 5.59 -19.81
CA GLU A 159 -15.26 6.91 -20.39
C GLU A 159 -16.10 7.84 -19.48
N LEU A 160 -16.03 7.61 -18.15
CA LEU A 160 -16.76 8.39 -17.15
C LEU A 160 -15.96 9.60 -16.63
N MET A 161 -14.73 9.78 -17.09
CA MET A 161 -13.92 10.93 -16.70
C MET A 161 -14.44 12.20 -17.40
N PRO A 162 -14.55 13.33 -16.69
CA PRO A 162 -14.95 14.58 -17.31
C PRO A 162 -13.90 15.03 -18.33
N LYS A 163 -14.36 15.73 -19.38
CA LYS A 163 -13.47 16.22 -20.47
C LYS A 163 -12.42 17.23 -19.98
N SER A 164 -12.73 17.97 -18.92
CA SER A 164 -11.79 18.84 -18.22
C SER A 164 -11.66 18.37 -16.77
N VAL A 165 -10.49 17.96 -16.37
CA VAL A 165 -10.21 17.50 -15.00
C VAL A 165 -9.61 18.66 -14.21
N ASP A 166 -10.28 19.09 -13.16
CA ASP A 166 -9.66 19.94 -12.15
C ASP A 166 -8.77 19.04 -11.27
N ASN A 167 -7.46 19.28 -11.30
CA ASN A 167 -6.49 18.49 -10.55
C ASN A 167 -6.66 18.56 -9.02
N ASN A 168 -7.52 19.46 -8.52
CA ASN A 168 -7.81 19.60 -7.10
C ASN A 168 -9.06 18.82 -6.65
N ILE A 169 -9.78 18.19 -7.58
CA ILE A 169 -11.03 17.47 -7.29
C ILE A 169 -10.85 15.99 -7.62
N LEU A 170 -11.24 15.12 -6.69
CA LEU A 170 -11.29 13.68 -6.92
C LEU A 170 -12.61 13.36 -7.65
N HIS A 171 -12.54 13.17 -8.97
CA HIS A 171 -13.71 12.94 -9.82
C HIS A 171 -14.34 11.55 -9.73
N PHE A 172 -13.83 10.69 -8.88
CA PHE A 172 -14.22 9.28 -8.71
C PHE A 172 -14.65 8.93 -7.27
N ILE A 173 -14.95 9.94 -6.46
CA ILE A 173 -15.51 9.79 -5.09
C ILE A 173 -16.95 10.29 -5.09
#